data_e15389263817b570359c2d1d07606213
#
_entry.id   e15389263817b570359c2d1d07606213
#
_cell.length_a   1.000
_cell.length_b   1.000
_cell.length_c   1.000
_cell.angle_alpha   90.00
_cell.angle_beta   90.00
_cell.angle_gamma   90.00
#
_symmetry.space_group_name_H-M   'P 1'
#
loop_
_entity.id
_entity.type
_entity.pdbx_description
1 polymer ?
#
loop_
_entity_poly.entity_id
_entity_poly.type
_entity_poly.pdbx_seq_one_letter_code
_entity_poly.pdbx_strand_id
1 'polypeptide(L)'
;MISEILKVENLTVRFEVKRGGGWTKKSYLYAVDDVSFTVKKGKTLAIVGESGSGKTTAALAVARLVNAQSGSVLLDGHDILQKQSEDLRKIRQKVQFIFQDPYSSLNPRKRAEAIVREPLDSLSSKSSDEKAQIVDELFEAVGLRPEQKRLFPHQFSGGQRQRIGIARALATQPKLIICDEPVSALDVAVQAQILNLLHKLQKEFELTYLFISHDLGVVQHMSDSIAVMYMGKVVEFADRLSLFKNPQHPYTRALLSAVPTVNRTKRAEQKRILIPGDPPDPVNLPSGCRFANRCPIAKPVCNISEPKLESIANGHRTACHFVKATKSTLDSLR
;
A
#
# COMPACT_ATOMS: atom_id res chain seq x y z
N MET A 1 25.30 0.70 5.29
CA MET A 1 24.12 1.39 4.71
C MET A 1 23.05 0.34 4.40
N ILE A 2 21.81 0.53 4.85
CA ILE A 2 20.71 -0.41 4.54
C ILE A 2 20.37 -0.23 3.05
N SER A 3 20.48 -1.30 2.25
CA SER A 3 20.23 -1.26 0.81
C SER A 3 18.73 -1.09 0.50
N GLU A 4 18.41 -0.35 -0.54
CA GLU A 4 17.06 -0.24 -1.08
C GLU A 4 16.73 -1.52 -1.88
N ILE A 5 15.60 -2.17 -1.57
CA ILE A 5 15.15 -3.36 -2.29
C ILE A 5 14.20 -3.00 -3.43
N LEU A 6 13.39 -1.97 -3.21
CA LEU A 6 12.45 -1.44 -4.19
C LEU A 6 12.66 0.06 -4.35
N LYS A 7 12.82 0.50 -5.60
CA LYS A 7 12.84 1.92 -5.98
C LYS A 7 11.85 2.14 -7.11
N VAL A 8 10.90 3.04 -6.90
CA VAL A 8 9.90 3.47 -7.87
C VAL A 8 10.20 4.91 -8.25
N GLU A 9 10.32 5.21 -9.53
CA GLU A 9 10.65 6.54 -10.04
C GLU A 9 9.67 6.96 -11.14
N ASN A 10 9.03 8.11 -10.95
CA ASN A 10 8.12 8.78 -11.86
C ASN A 10 7.02 7.87 -12.45
N LEU A 11 6.52 6.93 -11.62
CA LEU A 11 5.54 5.94 -12.02
C LEU A 11 4.23 6.61 -12.39
N THR A 12 3.74 6.34 -13.61
CA THR A 12 2.42 6.82 -14.08
C THR A 12 1.60 5.65 -14.60
N VAL A 13 0.36 5.55 -14.09
CA VAL A 13 -0.65 4.58 -14.53
C VAL A 13 -1.94 5.31 -14.85
N ARG A 14 -2.42 5.14 -16.08
CA ARG A 14 -3.67 5.72 -16.54
C ARG A 14 -4.56 4.68 -17.23
N PHE A 15 -5.84 4.88 -17.12
CA PHE A 15 -6.86 4.06 -17.78
C PHE A 15 -7.63 4.88 -18.80
N GLU A 16 -7.87 4.31 -19.98
CA GLU A 16 -8.74 4.93 -20.99
C GLU A 16 -10.21 4.81 -20.53
N VAL A 17 -10.91 5.93 -20.52
CA VAL A 17 -12.32 6.03 -20.11
C VAL A 17 -13.13 6.51 -21.29
N LYS A 18 -14.20 5.81 -21.64
CA LYS A 18 -15.16 6.26 -22.66
C LYS A 18 -16.25 7.06 -21.99
N ARG A 19 -16.39 8.33 -22.34
CA ARG A 19 -17.52 9.16 -21.90
C ARG A 19 -18.45 9.43 -23.09
N GLY A 20 -19.71 8.98 -22.98
CA GLY A 20 -20.79 9.27 -23.93
C GLY A 20 -20.84 8.35 -25.17
N GLY A 21 -22.05 8.24 -25.77
CA GLY A 21 -22.28 7.53 -27.01
C GLY A 21 -21.83 8.39 -28.21
N GLY A 22 -21.04 7.80 -29.09
CA GLY A 22 -20.57 8.45 -30.30
C GLY A 22 -19.05 8.59 -30.39
N TRP A 23 -18.56 9.20 -31.45
CA TRP A 23 -17.14 9.44 -31.74
C TRP A 23 -16.53 10.46 -30.74
N THR A 24 -16.34 10.05 -29.49
CA THR A 24 -15.88 10.93 -28.42
C THR A 24 -14.38 10.86 -28.21
N LYS A 25 -13.79 12.01 -27.91
CA LYS A 25 -12.39 12.21 -27.57
C LYS A 25 -12.01 11.25 -26.41
N LYS A 26 -10.92 10.50 -26.59
CA LYS A 26 -10.39 9.63 -25.54
C LYS A 26 -10.07 10.45 -24.30
N SER A 27 -10.64 10.08 -23.17
CA SER A 27 -10.35 10.65 -21.86
C SER A 27 -9.53 9.65 -21.03
N TYR A 28 -8.66 10.13 -20.15
CA TYR A 28 -7.79 9.30 -19.33
C TYR A 28 -8.02 9.60 -17.86
N LEU A 29 -8.17 8.53 -17.09
CA LEU A 29 -8.13 8.58 -15.63
C LEU A 29 -6.70 8.31 -15.18
N TYR A 30 -6.06 9.28 -14.53
CA TYR A 30 -4.72 9.16 -13.97
C TYR A 30 -4.82 8.58 -12.54
N ALA A 31 -4.75 7.25 -12.43
CA ALA A 31 -4.82 6.58 -11.14
C ALA A 31 -3.52 6.73 -10.33
N VAL A 32 -2.38 6.78 -11.02
CA VAL A 32 -1.05 7.08 -10.45
C VAL A 32 -0.39 8.05 -11.42
N ASP A 33 0.18 9.13 -10.90
CA ASP A 33 0.73 10.19 -11.72
C ASP A 33 2.03 10.72 -11.10
N ASP A 34 3.15 10.39 -11.73
CA ASP A 34 4.49 10.83 -11.34
C ASP A 34 4.86 10.48 -9.88
N VAL A 35 4.61 9.23 -9.47
CA VAL A 35 4.83 8.77 -8.11
C VAL A 35 6.23 8.17 -7.96
N SER A 36 6.96 8.62 -6.93
CA SER A 36 8.30 8.14 -6.61
C SER A 36 8.44 7.83 -5.13
N PHE A 37 8.93 6.63 -4.81
CA PHE A 37 9.24 6.19 -3.43
C PHE A 37 10.27 5.08 -3.42
N THR A 38 10.87 4.83 -2.24
CA THR A 38 11.82 3.73 -2.02
C THR A 38 11.43 2.89 -0.82
N VAL A 39 11.74 1.59 -0.85
CA VAL A 39 11.57 0.68 0.27
C VAL A 39 12.92 0.06 0.61
N LYS A 40 13.35 0.21 1.85
CA LYS A 40 14.60 -0.37 2.35
C LYS A 40 14.40 -1.85 2.67
N LYS A 41 15.44 -2.68 2.44
CA LYS A 41 15.42 -4.13 2.76
C LYS A 41 15.06 -4.36 4.23
N GLY A 42 14.16 -5.30 4.50
CA GLY A 42 13.70 -5.65 5.85
C GLY A 42 12.81 -4.60 6.52
N LYS A 43 12.36 -3.55 5.77
CA LYS A 43 11.54 -2.46 6.27
C LYS A 43 10.15 -2.45 5.64
N THR A 44 9.23 -1.74 6.29
CA THR A 44 7.87 -1.54 5.80
C THR A 44 7.66 -0.10 5.35
N LEU A 45 7.33 0.09 4.06
CA LEU A 45 6.74 1.34 3.58
C LEU A 45 5.23 1.19 3.56
N ALA A 46 4.52 2.05 4.27
CA ALA A 46 3.08 2.16 4.14
C ALA A 46 2.68 3.21 3.09
N ILE A 47 1.69 2.89 2.26
CA ILE A 47 1.01 3.85 1.39
C ILE A 47 -0.40 4.06 1.95
N VAL A 48 -0.73 5.31 2.28
CA VAL A 48 -2.01 5.69 2.91
C VAL A 48 -2.73 6.77 2.11
N GLY A 49 -4.04 6.89 2.30
CA GLY A 49 -4.89 7.89 1.65
C GLY A 49 -6.34 7.42 1.55
N GLU A 50 -7.24 8.32 1.16
CA GLU A 50 -8.66 8.01 0.93
C GLU A 50 -8.85 6.92 -0.15
N SER A 51 -10.03 6.29 -0.17
CA SER A 51 -10.42 5.40 -1.27
C SER A 51 -10.34 6.13 -2.62
N GLY A 52 -9.85 5.45 -3.66
CA GLY A 52 -9.65 6.06 -4.97
C GLY A 52 -8.40 6.94 -5.11
N SER A 53 -7.54 7.07 -4.08
CA SER A 53 -6.30 7.86 -4.17
C SER A 53 -5.19 7.23 -5.03
N GLY A 54 -5.36 5.99 -5.53
CA GLY A 54 -4.41 5.32 -6.42
C GLY A 54 -3.48 4.29 -5.74
N LYS A 55 -3.62 4.04 -4.45
CA LYS A 55 -2.75 3.13 -3.65
C LYS A 55 -2.66 1.72 -4.24
N THR A 56 -3.80 1.06 -4.37
CA THR A 56 -3.89 -0.30 -4.95
C THR A 56 -3.34 -0.32 -6.38
N THR A 57 -3.63 0.70 -7.18
CA THR A 57 -3.11 0.78 -8.56
C THR A 57 -1.59 0.89 -8.59
N ALA A 58 -0.98 1.69 -7.70
CA ALA A 58 0.47 1.78 -7.57
C ALA A 58 1.07 0.43 -7.17
N ALA A 59 0.46 -0.27 -6.21
CA ALA A 59 0.87 -1.60 -5.79
C ALA A 59 0.77 -2.65 -6.90
N LEU A 60 -0.34 -2.66 -7.65
CA LEU A 60 -0.54 -3.55 -8.78
C LEU A 60 0.47 -3.28 -9.91
N ALA A 61 0.84 -2.01 -10.15
CA ALA A 61 1.86 -1.66 -11.13
C ALA A 61 3.26 -2.14 -10.68
N VAL A 62 3.60 -2.00 -9.39
CA VAL A 62 4.83 -2.58 -8.81
C VAL A 62 4.85 -4.10 -8.96
N ALA A 63 3.73 -4.79 -8.77
CA ALA A 63 3.62 -6.24 -8.96
C ALA A 63 3.56 -6.66 -10.45
N ARG A 64 3.55 -5.71 -11.40
CA ARG A 64 3.35 -6.00 -12.83
C ARG A 64 2.00 -6.70 -13.14
N LEU A 65 0.99 -6.41 -12.34
CA LEU A 65 -0.40 -6.85 -12.57
C LEU A 65 -1.20 -5.82 -13.38
N VAL A 66 -0.72 -4.55 -13.39
CA VAL A 66 -1.23 -3.46 -14.22
C VAL A 66 -0.05 -2.82 -14.96
N ASN A 67 -0.27 -2.44 -16.23
CA ASN A 67 0.77 -1.79 -17.04
C ASN A 67 0.95 -0.33 -16.62
N ALA A 68 2.21 0.08 -16.46
CA ALA A 68 2.59 1.49 -16.32
C ALA A 68 2.74 2.14 -17.70
N GLN A 69 2.39 3.41 -17.81
CA GLN A 69 2.60 4.23 -19.00
C GLN A 69 4.03 4.76 -19.06
N SER A 70 4.58 5.15 -17.92
CA SER A 70 5.93 5.69 -17.79
C SER A 70 6.48 5.46 -16.40
N GLY A 71 7.75 5.75 -16.22
CA GLY A 71 8.50 5.56 -14.99
C GLY A 71 9.31 4.27 -14.98
N SER A 72 9.93 3.98 -13.86
CA SER A 72 10.70 2.75 -13.62
C SER A 72 10.35 2.14 -12.26
N VAL A 73 10.45 0.82 -12.18
CA VAL A 73 10.32 0.05 -10.94
C VAL A 73 11.53 -0.86 -10.82
N LEU A 74 12.46 -0.47 -9.97
CA LEU A 74 13.70 -1.22 -9.74
C LEU A 74 13.50 -2.14 -8.53
N LEU A 75 13.60 -3.44 -8.75
CA LEU A 75 13.66 -4.45 -7.70
C LEU A 75 15.08 -5.00 -7.63
N ASP A 76 15.73 -4.86 -6.49
CA ASP A 76 17.11 -5.31 -6.31
C ASP A 76 18.05 -4.73 -7.40
N GLY A 77 17.83 -3.45 -7.76
CA GLY A 77 18.57 -2.71 -8.80
C GLY A 77 18.18 -3.02 -10.25
N HIS A 78 17.22 -3.92 -10.50
CA HIS A 78 16.82 -4.30 -11.86
C HIS A 78 15.43 -3.73 -12.20
N ASP A 79 15.31 -3.00 -13.31
CA ASP A 79 14.02 -2.51 -13.77
C ASP A 79 13.13 -3.69 -14.20
N ILE A 80 11.99 -3.80 -13.50
CA ILE A 80 11.05 -4.88 -13.74
C ILE A 80 9.95 -4.52 -14.75
N LEU A 81 9.77 -3.24 -15.09
CA LEU A 81 8.73 -2.83 -16.03
C LEU A 81 9.02 -3.28 -17.45
N GLN A 82 10.30 -3.35 -17.84
CA GLN A 82 10.73 -3.71 -19.19
C GLN A 82 10.93 -5.22 -19.39
N LYS A 83 10.85 -6.03 -18.33
CA LYS A 83 11.07 -7.47 -18.38
C LYS A 83 9.89 -8.22 -19.01
N GLN A 84 10.17 -9.27 -19.79
CA GLN A 84 9.17 -10.09 -20.46
C GLN A 84 9.37 -11.59 -20.13
N SER A 85 8.30 -12.36 -20.30
CA SER A 85 8.27 -13.83 -20.26
C SER A 85 9.01 -14.47 -19.07
N GLU A 86 10.17 -15.08 -19.32
CA GLU A 86 10.90 -15.87 -18.34
C GLU A 86 11.47 -15.03 -17.19
N ASP A 87 11.97 -13.83 -17.48
CA ASP A 87 12.45 -12.90 -16.47
C ASP A 87 11.31 -12.43 -15.55
N LEU A 88 10.10 -12.25 -16.11
CA LEU A 88 8.92 -11.90 -15.33
C LEU A 88 8.54 -13.03 -14.35
N ARG A 89 8.74 -14.30 -14.75
CA ARG A 89 8.54 -15.44 -13.86
C ARG A 89 9.49 -15.40 -12.65
N LYS A 90 10.78 -15.08 -12.86
CA LYS A 90 11.78 -14.90 -11.79
C LYS A 90 11.43 -13.74 -10.86
N ILE A 91 10.90 -12.64 -11.42
CA ILE A 91 10.43 -11.49 -10.65
C ILE A 91 9.24 -11.88 -9.77
N ARG A 92 8.28 -12.63 -10.30
CA ARG A 92 7.10 -13.09 -9.55
C ARG A 92 7.45 -14.03 -8.40
N GLN A 93 8.57 -14.74 -8.44
CA GLN A 93 9.08 -15.46 -7.26
C GLN A 93 9.51 -14.50 -6.14
N LYS A 94 10.12 -13.35 -6.50
CA LYS A 94 10.68 -12.40 -5.54
C LYS A 94 9.65 -11.41 -4.99
N VAL A 95 8.55 -11.17 -5.73
CA VAL A 95 7.46 -10.25 -5.36
C VAL A 95 6.16 -11.03 -5.27
N GLN A 96 5.55 -11.04 -4.10
CA GLN A 96 4.27 -11.69 -3.86
C GLN A 96 3.24 -10.71 -3.34
N PHE A 97 1.96 -11.08 -3.42
CA PHE A 97 0.84 -10.21 -3.13
C PHE A 97 -0.12 -10.85 -2.12
N ILE A 98 -0.48 -10.10 -1.07
CA ILE A 98 -1.57 -10.42 -0.16
C ILE A 98 -2.71 -9.47 -0.47
N PHE A 99 -3.84 -10.01 -0.94
CA PHE A 99 -5.00 -9.25 -1.39
C PHE A 99 -5.91 -8.83 -0.24
N GLN A 100 -6.69 -7.78 -0.47
CA GLN A 100 -7.62 -7.17 0.47
C GLN A 100 -8.72 -8.13 0.95
N ASP A 101 -9.31 -8.91 0.02
CA ASP A 101 -10.39 -9.84 0.34
C ASP A 101 -9.88 -11.28 0.38
N PRO A 102 -9.82 -11.89 1.58
CA PRO A 102 -9.40 -13.28 1.71
C PRO A 102 -10.42 -14.28 1.14
N TYR A 103 -11.66 -13.85 0.87
CA TYR A 103 -12.68 -14.74 0.27
C TYR A 103 -12.49 -14.89 -1.23
N SER A 104 -12.38 -13.78 -1.95
CA SER A 104 -12.23 -13.79 -3.40
C SER A 104 -10.82 -14.18 -3.86
N SER A 105 -9.81 -14.02 -3.01
CA SER A 105 -8.42 -14.32 -3.34
C SER A 105 -8.07 -15.82 -3.35
N LEU A 106 -8.89 -16.67 -2.73
CA LEU A 106 -8.66 -18.11 -2.65
C LEU A 106 -9.62 -18.86 -3.55
N ASN A 107 -9.11 -19.83 -4.35
CA ASN A 107 -9.96 -20.66 -5.18
C ASN A 107 -10.83 -21.58 -4.29
N PRO A 108 -12.18 -21.42 -4.27
CA PRO A 108 -13.05 -22.18 -3.37
C PRO A 108 -13.12 -23.68 -3.68
N ARG A 109 -12.64 -24.11 -4.86
CA ARG A 109 -12.64 -25.50 -5.34
C ARG A 109 -11.35 -26.24 -5.01
N LYS A 110 -10.32 -25.54 -4.48
CA LYS A 110 -9.03 -26.13 -4.09
C LYS A 110 -8.97 -26.29 -2.58
N ARG A 111 -8.28 -27.32 -2.11
CA ARG A 111 -7.93 -27.50 -0.68
C ARG A 111 -6.87 -26.48 -0.27
N ALA A 112 -6.78 -26.18 1.01
CA ALA A 112 -5.85 -25.19 1.55
C ALA A 112 -4.39 -25.50 1.20
N GLU A 113 -3.97 -26.75 1.29
CA GLU A 113 -2.63 -27.19 0.87
C GLU A 113 -2.33 -26.89 -0.61
N ALA A 114 -3.30 -27.16 -1.50
CA ALA A 114 -3.14 -26.93 -2.92
C ALA A 114 -3.08 -25.41 -3.25
N ILE A 115 -3.77 -24.57 -2.49
CA ILE A 115 -3.73 -23.11 -2.63
C ILE A 115 -2.34 -22.58 -2.22
N VAL A 116 -1.80 -23.04 -1.10
CA VAL A 116 -0.47 -22.62 -0.62
C VAL A 116 0.64 -23.15 -1.56
N ARG A 117 0.47 -24.33 -2.11
CA ARG A 117 1.42 -24.97 -3.03
C ARG A 117 1.42 -24.32 -4.43
N GLU A 118 0.34 -23.70 -4.86
CA GLU A 118 0.14 -23.20 -6.24
C GLU A 118 1.31 -22.31 -6.77
N PRO A 119 1.87 -21.35 -6.00
CA PRO A 119 3.03 -20.61 -6.46
C PRO A 119 4.28 -21.47 -6.66
N LEU A 120 4.48 -22.52 -5.84
CA LEU A 120 5.58 -23.46 -6.01
C LEU A 120 5.43 -24.29 -7.27
N ASP A 121 4.21 -24.74 -7.58
CA ASP A 121 3.94 -25.51 -8.80
C ASP A 121 4.17 -24.69 -10.06
N SER A 122 3.83 -23.40 -10.02
CA SER A 122 3.95 -22.49 -11.16
C SER A 122 5.34 -21.92 -11.35
N LEU A 123 6.08 -21.66 -10.26
CA LEU A 123 7.27 -20.84 -10.28
C LEU A 123 8.56 -21.58 -9.86
N SER A 124 8.47 -22.74 -9.18
CA SER A 124 9.61 -23.46 -8.64
C SER A 124 9.85 -24.78 -9.38
N SER A 125 11.12 -25.17 -9.51
CA SER A 125 11.57 -26.48 -10.04
C SER A 125 11.75 -27.56 -8.97
N LYS A 126 11.42 -27.27 -7.70
CA LYS A 126 11.54 -28.24 -6.57
C LYS A 126 10.69 -29.49 -6.81
N SER A 127 11.11 -30.60 -6.25
CA SER A 127 10.38 -31.87 -6.27
C SER A 127 9.03 -31.79 -5.55
N SER A 128 8.17 -32.77 -5.78
CA SER A 128 6.86 -32.84 -5.11
C SER A 128 7.00 -32.92 -3.59
N ASP A 129 7.98 -33.68 -3.10
CA ASP A 129 8.20 -33.89 -1.66
C ASP A 129 8.75 -32.62 -0.99
N GLU A 130 9.72 -31.95 -1.61
CA GLU A 130 10.21 -30.65 -1.14
C GLU A 130 9.09 -29.60 -1.06
N LYS A 131 8.20 -29.56 -2.07
CA LYS A 131 7.06 -28.66 -2.06
C LYS A 131 6.07 -29.00 -0.94
N ALA A 132 5.83 -30.28 -0.68
CA ALA A 132 4.97 -30.73 0.42
C ALA A 132 5.56 -30.32 1.77
N GLN A 133 6.86 -30.52 1.98
CA GLN A 133 7.54 -30.10 3.20
C GLN A 133 7.43 -28.57 3.41
N ILE A 134 7.67 -27.76 2.37
CA ILE A 134 7.52 -26.29 2.46
C ILE A 134 6.09 -25.92 2.86
N VAL A 135 5.07 -26.58 2.31
CA VAL A 135 3.67 -26.32 2.68
C VAL A 135 3.43 -26.63 4.16
N ASP A 136 4.02 -27.72 4.68
CA ASP A 136 3.90 -28.10 6.08
C ASP A 136 4.52 -27.04 7.01
N GLU A 137 5.74 -26.62 6.72
CA GLU A 137 6.45 -25.56 7.43
C GLU A 137 5.66 -24.23 7.40
N LEU A 138 5.06 -23.89 6.27
CA LEU A 138 4.26 -22.66 6.13
C LEU A 138 2.96 -22.70 6.91
N PHE A 139 2.27 -23.85 6.98
CA PHE A 139 1.09 -24.02 7.82
C PHE A 139 1.42 -23.78 9.29
N GLU A 140 2.53 -24.35 9.76
CA GLU A 140 3.01 -24.11 11.13
C GLU A 140 3.38 -22.64 11.36
N ALA A 141 4.14 -22.03 10.45
CA ALA A 141 4.59 -20.63 10.56
C ALA A 141 3.42 -19.64 10.69
N VAL A 142 2.30 -19.89 9.97
CA VAL A 142 1.10 -19.05 10.06
C VAL A 142 0.14 -19.48 11.18
N GLY A 143 0.46 -20.53 11.95
CA GLY A 143 -0.36 -21.02 13.06
C GLY A 143 -1.65 -21.72 12.63
N LEU A 144 -1.61 -22.45 11.51
CA LEU A 144 -2.66 -23.38 11.07
C LEU A 144 -2.27 -24.81 11.45
N ARG A 145 -3.27 -25.62 11.80
CA ARG A 145 -3.05 -27.02 12.18
C ARG A 145 -2.87 -27.94 10.97
N PRO A 146 -2.05 -29.00 11.05
CA PRO A 146 -1.80 -29.91 9.92
C PRO A 146 -3.07 -30.52 9.31
N GLU A 147 -4.09 -30.83 10.13
CA GLU A 147 -5.35 -31.42 9.67
C GLU A 147 -6.13 -30.47 8.75
N GLN A 148 -5.94 -29.16 8.91
CA GLN A 148 -6.62 -28.13 8.13
C GLN A 148 -6.14 -28.06 6.68
N LYS A 149 -5.00 -28.67 6.31
CA LYS A 149 -4.50 -28.72 4.92
C LYS A 149 -5.50 -29.29 3.94
N ARG A 150 -6.32 -30.27 4.37
CA ARG A 150 -7.30 -30.95 3.54
C ARG A 150 -8.65 -30.21 3.42
N LEU A 151 -8.87 -29.16 4.20
CA LEU A 151 -10.11 -28.38 4.21
C LEU A 151 -10.17 -27.42 3.01
N PHE A 152 -11.39 -27.05 2.63
CA PHE A 152 -11.68 -26.05 1.61
C PHE A 152 -11.85 -24.66 2.22
N PRO A 153 -11.64 -23.55 1.45
CA PRO A 153 -11.74 -22.19 1.97
C PRO A 153 -13.02 -21.88 2.74
N HIS A 154 -14.15 -22.38 2.34
CA HIS A 154 -15.44 -22.14 3.02
C HIS A 154 -15.52 -22.73 4.45
N GLN A 155 -14.65 -23.65 4.80
CA GLN A 155 -14.58 -24.28 6.13
C GLN A 155 -13.68 -23.51 7.12
N PHE A 156 -13.09 -22.36 6.70
CA PHE A 156 -12.22 -21.54 7.50
C PHE A 156 -12.89 -20.21 7.90
N SER A 157 -12.53 -19.68 9.06
CA SER A 157 -12.88 -18.30 9.45
C SER A 157 -12.14 -17.29 8.56
N GLY A 158 -12.57 -16.02 8.56
CA GLY A 158 -11.92 -14.94 7.80
C GLY A 158 -10.43 -14.82 8.13
N GLY A 159 -10.07 -14.82 9.40
CA GLY A 159 -8.67 -14.77 9.85
C GLY A 159 -7.84 -16.00 9.45
N GLN A 160 -8.46 -17.18 9.45
CA GLN A 160 -7.78 -18.40 8.97
C GLN A 160 -7.57 -18.36 7.44
N ARG A 161 -8.53 -17.85 6.66
CA ARG A 161 -8.35 -17.62 5.20
C ARG A 161 -7.23 -16.63 4.93
N GLN A 162 -7.15 -15.56 5.71
CA GLN A 162 -6.05 -14.60 5.60
C GLN A 162 -4.69 -15.27 5.87
N ARG A 163 -4.60 -16.16 6.86
CA ARG A 163 -3.39 -16.95 7.14
C ARG A 163 -3.02 -17.86 5.96
N ILE A 164 -3.99 -18.48 5.28
CA ILE A 164 -3.75 -19.24 4.03
C ILE A 164 -3.19 -18.33 2.94
N GLY A 165 -3.78 -17.13 2.75
CA GLY A 165 -3.28 -16.13 1.80
C GLY A 165 -1.85 -15.67 2.09
N ILE A 166 -1.51 -15.50 3.38
CA ILE A 166 -0.14 -15.19 3.83
C ILE A 166 0.81 -16.35 3.55
N ALA A 167 0.43 -17.61 3.91
CA ALA A 167 1.23 -18.80 3.63
C ALA A 167 1.51 -18.96 2.13
N ARG A 168 0.48 -18.75 1.28
CA ARG A 168 0.63 -18.76 -0.17
C ARG A 168 1.64 -17.73 -0.66
N ALA A 169 1.60 -16.50 -0.13
CA ALA A 169 2.55 -15.46 -0.50
C ALA A 169 3.99 -15.78 -0.07
N LEU A 170 4.18 -16.50 1.03
CA LEU A 170 5.49 -16.93 1.53
C LEU A 170 6.10 -18.10 0.75
N ALA A 171 5.29 -18.88 0.01
CA ALA A 171 5.69 -20.15 -0.56
C ALA A 171 6.95 -20.07 -1.45
N THR A 172 7.12 -18.98 -2.19
CA THR A 172 8.29 -18.78 -3.05
C THR A 172 9.49 -18.13 -2.36
N GLN A 173 9.43 -17.89 -1.04
CA GLN A 173 10.43 -17.16 -0.26
C GLN A 173 10.73 -15.78 -0.86
N PRO A 174 9.72 -14.91 -0.99
CA PRO A 174 9.84 -13.63 -1.67
C PRO A 174 10.74 -12.66 -0.89
N LYS A 175 11.33 -11.70 -1.60
CA LYS A 175 12.07 -10.57 -1.00
C LYS A 175 11.12 -9.41 -0.62
N LEU A 176 10.03 -9.26 -1.36
CA LEU A 176 9.03 -8.21 -1.20
C LEU A 176 7.63 -8.82 -1.18
N ILE A 177 6.85 -8.50 -0.18
CA ILE A 177 5.41 -8.78 -0.14
C ILE A 177 4.65 -7.47 -0.17
N ILE A 178 3.74 -7.37 -1.12
CA ILE A 178 2.79 -6.27 -1.22
C ILE A 178 1.53 -6.69 -0.47
N CYS A 179 1.18 -5.94 0.58
CA CYS A 179 -0.01 -6.18 1.40
C CYS A 179 -1.05 -5.10 1.07
N ASP A 180 -2.07 -5.44 0.29
CA ASP A 180 -3.14 -4.51 -0.05
C ASP A 180 -4.30 -4.69 0.93
N GLU A 181 -4.41 -3.76 1.89
CA GLU A 181 -5.42 -3.76 2.95
C GLU A 181 -5.63 -5.12 3.66
N PRO A 182 -4.55 -5.79 4.12
CA PRO A 182 -4.59 -7.22 4.47
C PRO A 182 -5.47 -7.55 5.69
N VAL A 183 -6.02 -6.55 6.38
CA VAL A 183 -6.84 -6.72 7.60
C VAL A 183 -8.19 -6.00 7.53
N SER A 184 -8.50 -5.24 6.47
CA SER A 184 -9.70 -4.38 6.40
C SER A 184 -11.03 -5.14 6.50
N ALA A 185 -11.07 -6.39 6.05
CA ALA A 185 -12.27 -7.24 6.07
C ALA A 185 -12.41 -8.10 7.35
N LEU A 186 -11.57 -7.88 8.36
CA LEU A 186 -11.51 -8.68 9.57
C LEU A 186 -12.00 -7.88 10.80
N ASP A 187 -12.48 -8.56 11.84
CA ASP A 187 -12.77 -7.92 13.12
C ASP A 187 -11.50 -7.47 13.84
N VAL A 188 -11.62 -6.50 14.75
CA VAL A 188 -10.50 -5.83 15.42
C VAL A 188 -9.55 -6.81 16.14
N ALA A 189 -10.10 -7.85 16.78
CA ALA A 189 -9.28 -8.82 17.50
C ALA A 189 -8.44 -9.67 16.54
N VAL A 190 -9.05 -10.11 15.44
CA VAL A 190 -8.36 -10.87 14.39
C VAL A 190 -7.37 -9.99 13.63
N GLN A 191 -7.69 -8.71 13.39
CA GLN A 191 -6.73 -7.75 12.81
C GLN A 191 -5.43 -7.72 13.59
N ALA A 192 -5.50 -7.55 14.93
CA ALA A 192 -4.31 -7.52 15.78
C ALA A 192 -3.49 -8.83 15.69
N GLN A 193 -4.15 -9.99 15.62
CA GLN A 193 -3.47 -11.27 15.45
C GLN A 193 -2.73 -11.37 14.11
N ILE A 194 -3.35 -10.91 13.00
CA ILE A 194 -2.72 -10.93 11.66
C ILE A 194 -1.55 -9.94 11.58
N LEU A 195 -1.68 -8.75 12.18
CA LEU A 195 -0.58 -7.77 12.22
C LEU A 195 0.62 -8.30 13.02
N ASN A 196 0.38 -8.93 14.17
CA ASN A 196 1.43 -9.57 14.95
C ASN A 196 2.09 -10.74 14.18
N LEU A 197 1.30 -11.52 13.45
CA LEU A 197 1.81 -12.57 12.58
C LEU A 197 2.72 -11.99 11.49
N LEU A 198 2.28 -10.94 10.79
CA LEU A 198 3.10 -10.28 9.75
C LEU A 198 4.41 -9.74 10.32
N HIS A 199 4.40 -9.15 11.52
CA HIS A 199 5.62 -8.71 12.21
C HIS A 199 6.56 -9.87 12.57
N LYS A 200 6.01 -10.99 13.08
CA LYS A 200 6.79 -12.20 13.37
C LYS A 200 7.47 -12.70 12.09
N LEU A 201 6.69 -12.90 11.02
CA LEU A 201 7.18 -13.39 9.74
C LEU A 201 8.20 -12.44 9.08
N GLN A 202 8.03 -11.12 9.24
CA GLN A 202 8.99 -10.13 8.74
C GLN A 202 10.38 -10.34 9.35
N LYS A 203 10.45 -10.59 10.65
CA LYS A 203 11.72 -10.83 11.35
C LYS A 203 12.31 -12.20 11.02
N GLU A 204 11.48 -13.24 10.98
CA GLU A 204 11.88 -14.62 10.77
C GLU A 204 12.40 -14.87 9.35
N PHE A 205 11.74 -14.29 8.35
CA PHE A 205 12.07 -14.46 6.92
C PHE A 205 12.76 -13.23 6.29
N GLU A 206 13.17 -12.23 7.08
CA GLU A 206 13.78 -10.98 6.62
C GLU A 206 12.96 -10.25 5.52
N LEU A 207 11.63 -10.28 5.62
CA LEU A 207 10.73 -9.77 4.59
C LEU A 207 10.72 -8.25 4.52
N THR A 208 10.54 -7.73 3.32
CA THR A 208 10.24 -6.33 3.08
C THR A 208 8.75 -6.19 2.73
N TYR A 209 8.07 -5.20 3.30
CA TYR A 209 6.65 -4.95 3.01
C TYR A 209 6.43 -3.63 2.29
N LEU A 210 5.59 -3.68 1.25
CA LEU A 210 4.86 -2.53 0.73
C LEU A 210 3.41 -2.67 1.24
N PHE A 211 3.04 -1.86 2.22
CA PHE A 211 1.80 -2.03 2.99
C PHE A 211 0.79 -0.95 2.63
N ILE A 212 -0.36 -1.30 2.10
CA ILE A 212 -1.43 -0.37 1.77
C ILE A 212 -2.50 -0.45 2.84
N SER A 213 -2.92 0.69 3.36
CA SER A 213 -4.02 0.79 4.30
C SER A 213 -4.66 2.18 4.27
N HIS A 214 -5.94 2.24 4.57
CA HIS A 214 -6.64 3.49 4.90
C HIS A 214 -6.72 3.72 6.42
N ASP A 215 -6.37 2.71 7.24
CA ASP A 215 -6.35 2.80 8.70
C ASP A 215 -4.96 3.22 9.20
N LEU A 216 -4.86 4.47 9.66
CA LEU A 216 -3.61 5.03 10.18
C LEU A 216 -3.20 4.42 11.53
N GLY A 217 -4.12 3.85 12.30
CA GLY A 217 -3.80 3.11 13.51
C GLY A 217 -3.00 1.85 13.18
N VAL A 218 -3.44 1.09 12.17
CA VAL A 218 -2.72 -0.08 11.64
C VAL A 218 -1.34 0.34 11.11
N VAL A 219 -1.29 1.43 10.35
CA VAL A 219 -0.05 1.96 9.75
C VAL A 219 0.95 2.38 10.82
N GLN A 220 0.49 2.97 11.92
CA GLN A 220 1.35 3.35 13.04
C GLN A 220 2.10 2.16 13.64
N HIS A 221 1.50 0.97 13.65
CA HIS A 221 2.12 -0.25 14.16
C HIS A 221 3.04 -0.93 13.13
N MET A 222 2.65 -0.93 11.85
CA MET A 222 3.31 -1.75 10.83
C MET A 222 4.46 -1.04 10.11
N SER A 223 4.46 0.31 10.01
CA SER A 223 5.36 1.01 9.10
C SER A 223 6.64 1.54 9.75
N ASP A 224 7.72 1.57 8.96
CA ASP A 224 8.95 2.33 9.23
C ASP A 224 8.88 3.71 8.54
N SER A 225 8.31 3.77 7.33
CA SER A 225 8.10 4.99 6.55
C SER A 225 6.71 5.00 5.92
N ILE A 226 6.21 6.18 5.58
CA ILE A 226 4.83 6.37 5.11
C ILE A 226 4.83 7.33 3.92
N ALA A 227 4.14 6.93 2.85
CA ALA A 227 3.79 7.78 1.72
C ALA A 227 2.29 8.07 1.76
N VAL A 228 1.92 9.34 1.86
CA VAL A 228 0.52 9.78 1.83
C VAL A 228 0.14 10.10 0.39
N MET A 229 -0.84 9.39 -0.14
CA MET A 229 -1.33 9.57 -1.50
C MET A 229 -2.68 10.29 -1.53
N TYR A 230 -2.80 11.25 -2.44
CA TYR A 230 -4.05 11.93 -2.74
C TYR A 230 -4.21 12.09 -4.25
N MET A 231 -5.31 11.62 -4.81
CA MET A 231 -5.66 11.73 -6.23
C MET A 231 -4.48 11.37 -7.18
N GLY A 232 -3.86 10.22 -6.95
CA GLY A 232 -2.78 9.68 -7.79
C GLY A 232 -1.38 10.26 -7.51
N LYS A 233 -1.22 11.18 -6.57
CA LYS A 233 0.08 11.80 -6.22
C LYS A 233 0.49 11.49 -4.78
N VAL A 234 1.81 11.42 -4.54
CA VAL A 234 2.35 11.45 -3.17
C VAL A 234 2.41 12.91 -2.71
N VAL A 235 1.63 13.24 -1.69
CA VAL A 235 1.56 14.60 -1.16
C VAL A 235 2.47 14.81 0.07
N GLU A 236 2.80 13.74 0.78
CA GLU A 236 3.75 13.75 1.88
C GLU A 236 4.43 12.40 2.01
N PHE A 237 5.73 12.40 2.34
CA PHE A 237 6.53 11.21 2.61
C PHE A 237 7.44 11.47 3.80
N ALA A 238 7.41 10.60 4.81
CA ALA A 238 8.30 10.72 5.97
C ALA A 238 8.51 9.36 6.65
N ASP A 239 9.48 9.30 7.58
CA ASP A 239 9.50 8.25 8.57
C ASP A 239 8.27 8.34 9.48
N ARG A 240 7.88 7.20 10.07
CA ARG A 240 6.68 7.09 10.89
C ARG A 240 6.62 8.14 12.01
N LEU A 241 7.72 8.31 12.75
CA LEU A 241 7.73 9.19 13.91
C LEU A 241 7.55 10.66 13.49
N SER A 242 8.23 11.08 12.44
CA SER A 242 8.12 12.42 11.87
C SER A 242 6.72 12.72 11.37
N LEU A 243 6.10 11.78 10.62
CA LEU A 243 4.76 11.97 10.08
C LEU A 243 3.70 12.11 11.17
N PHE A 244 3.73 11.24 12.19
CA PHE A 244 2.74 11.27 13.28
C PHE A 244 2.93 12.44 14.24
N LYS A 245 4.19 12.88 14.48
CA LYS A 245 4.48 14.00 15.38
C LYS A 245 4.33 15.37 14.73
N ASN A 246 4.67 15.48 13.44
CA ASN A 246 4.77 16.77 12.77
C ASN A 246 4.35 16.66 11.29
N PRO A 247 3.08 16.28 11.00
CA PRO A 247 2.57 16.24 9.62
C PRO A 247 2.61 17.65 9.03
N GLN A 248 3.01 17.77 7.75
CA GLN A 248 3.20 19.06 7.11
C GLN A 248 2.11 19.37 6.10
N HIS A 249 1.64 18.38 5.35
CA HIS A 249 0.57 18.60 4.38
C HIS A 249 -0.81 18.72 5.07
N PRO A 250 -1.66 19.68 4.72
CA PRO A 250 -2.99 19.86 5.34
C PRO A 250 -3.86 18.60 5.27
N TYR A 251 -3.79 17.87 4.17
CA TYR A 251 -4.49 16.58 4.02
C TYR A 251 -4.01 15.53 5.03
N THR A 252 -2.69 15.39 5.22
CA THR A 252 -2.12 14.47 6.20
C THR A 252 -2.56 14.80 7.62
N ARG A 253 -2.59 16.09 7.97
CA ARG A 253 -3.09 16.56 9.28
C ARG A 253 -4.54 16.20 9.49
N ALA A 254 -5.38 16.37 8.47
CA ALA A 254 -6.78 16.02 8.55
C ALA A 254 -6.98 14.51 8.71
N LEU A 255 -6.25 13.68 7.94
CA LEU A 255 -6.27 12.24 8.09
C LEU A 255 -5.86 11.80 9.51
N LEU A 256 -4.76 12.34 10.04
CA LEU A 256 -4.27 12.01 11.39
C LEU A 256 -5.20 12.51 12.49
N SER A 257 -5.92 13.62 12.28
CA SER A 257 -6.90 14.12 13.23
C SER A 257 -8.12 13.19 13.41
N ALA A 258 -8.36 12.30 12.45
CA ALA A 258 -9.45 11.32 12.51
C ALA A 258 -9.06 10.02 13.26
N VAL A 259 -7.76 9.82 13.57
CA VAL A 259 -7.28 8.64 14.30
C VAL A 259 -7.67 8.75 15.78
N PRO A 260 -8.41 7.78 16.34
CA PRO A 260 -8.76 7.80 17.75
C PRO A 260 -7.51 7.69 18.64
N THR A 261 -7.35 8.64 19.58
CA THR A 261 -6.28 8.55 20.59
C THR A 261 -6.77 7.80 21.82
N VAL A 262 -5.93 6.87 22.31
CA VAL A 262 -6.21 6.10 23.54
C VAL A 262 -6.12 6.99 24.79
N ASN A 263 -5.36 8.08 24.72
CA ASN A 263 -5.16 8.99 25.85
C ASN A 263 -6.37 9.92 26.02
N ARG A 264 -7.13 9.73 27.11
CA ARG A 264 -8.37 10.47 27.44
C ARG A 264 -8.19 11.99 27.48
N THR A 265 -7.07 12.49 28.01
CA THR A 265 -6.78 13.93 28.09
C THR A 265 -6.55 14.52 26.69
N LYS A 266 -5.76 13.85 25.86
CA LYS A 266 -5.54 14.27 24.47
C LYS A 266 -6.78 14.14 23.59
N ARG A 267 -7.69 13.21 23.88
CA ARG A 267 -8.94 13.02 23.14
C ARG A 267 -9.91 14.19 23.31
N ALA A 268 -9.94 14.82 24.49
CA ALA A 268 -10.76 16.02 24.75
C ALA A 268 -10.24 17.26 24.02
N GLU A 269 -8.93 17.33 23.76
CA GLU A 269 -8.27 18.45 23.08
C GLU A 269 -8.17 18.27 21.56
N GLN A 270 -8.29 17.04 21.05
CA GLN A 270 -8.10 16.73 19.64
C GLN A 270 -9.37 17.06 18.83
N LYS A 271 -9.44 18.31 18.35
CA LYS A 271 -10.47 18.70 17.38
C LYS A 271 -10.22 18.01 16.05
N ARG A 272 -11.23 17.26 15.57
CA ARG A 272 -11.21 16.64 14.25
C ARG A 272 -11.22 17.72 13.18
N ILE A 273 -10.24 17.69 12.27
CA ILE A 273 -10.19 18.58 11.11
C ILE A 273 -11.11 17.96 10.04
N LEU A 274 -12.23 18.64 9.78
CA LEU A 274 -13.15 18.22 8.72
C LEU A 274 -12.64 18.75 7.37
N ILE A 275 -12.47 17.84 6.43
CA ILE A 275 -12.15 18.20 5.04
C ILE A 275 -13.48 18.45 4.31
N PRO A 276 -13.75 19.65 3.83
CA PRO A 276 -15.00 19.95 3.14
C PRO A 276 -15.02 19.37 1.73
N GLY A 277 -16.23 19.09 1.21
CA GLY A 277 -16.47 18.70 -0.17
C GLY A 277 -15.93 17.32 -0.57
N ASP A 278 -16.20 16.96 -1.81
CA ASP A 278 -15.78 15.70 -2.42
C ASP A 278 -14.41 15.83 -3.11
N PRO A 279 -13.68 14.72 -3.29
CA PRO A 279 -12.50 14.69 -4.14
C PRO A 279 -12.83 15.18 -5.56
N PRO A 280 -11.88 15.83 -6.25
CA PRO A 280 -12.08 16.25 -7.63
C PRO A 280 -12.32 15.05 -8.57
N ASP A 281 -12.91 15.30 -9.74
CA ASP A 281 -13.10 14.29 -10.77
C ASP A 281 -11.72 13.76 -11.25
N PRO A 282 -11.43 12.47 -11.12
CA PRO A 282 -10.12 11.91 -11.47
C PRO A 282 -9.81 11.92 -12.98
N VAL A 283 -10.81 12.26 -13.82
CA VAL A 283 -10.64 12.45 -15.27
C VAL A 283 -10.34 13.91 -15.61
N ASN A 284 -10.94 14.85 -14.85
CA ASN A 284 -10.75 16.30 -15.04
C ASN A 284 -9.97 16.87 -13.85
N LEU A 285 -8.71 16.51 -13.74
CA LEU A 285 -7.86 16.97 -12.65
C LEU A 285 -7.60 18.48 -12.75
N PRO A 286 -7.53 19.21 -11.61
CA PRO A 286 -7.16 20.63 -11.62
C PRO A 286 -5.72 20.82 -12.10
N SER A 287 -5.42 21.96 -12.72
CA SER A 287 -4.07 22.32 -13.18
C SER A 287 -3.10 22.62 -12.06
N GLY A 288 -3.61 22.99 -10.88
CA GLY A 288 -2.83 23.27 -9.68
C GLY A 288 -2.81 22.11 -8.69
N CYS A 289 -2.74 22.45 -7.40
CA CYS A 289 -2.79 21.48 -6.31
C CYS A 289 -4.11 20.72 -6.31
N ARG A 290 -4.06 19.39 -6.40
CA ARG A 290 -5.28 18.55 -6.43
C ARG A 290 -6.12 18.65 -5.15
N PHE A 291 -5.50 19.08 -4.05
CA PHE A 291 -6.19 19.27 -2.78
C PHE A 291 -6.74 20.71 -2.60
N ALA A 292 -6.48 21.65 -3.51
CA ALA A 292 -6.82 23.07 -3.35
C ALA A 292 -8.28 23.33 -2.95
N ASN A 293 -9.24 22.68 -3.60
CA ASN A 293 -10.68 22.87 -3.34
C ASN A 293 -11.14 22.39 -1.95
N ARG A 294 -10.35 21.56 -1.29
CA ARG A 294 -10.64 20.98 0.04
C ARG A 294 -9.66 21.50 1.12
N CYS A 295 -8.69 22.32 0.72
CA CYS A 295 -7.62 22.76 1.60
C CYS A 295 -8.03 24.00 2.40
N PRO A 296 -8.00 23.95 3.75
CA PRO A 296 -8.40 25.11 4.59
C PRO A 296 -7.44 26.30 4.49
N ILE A 297 -6.22 26.09 3.93
CA ILE A 297 -5.20 27.14 3.75
C ILE A 297 -4.93 27.44 2.28
N ALA A 298 -5.85 27.06 1.35
CA ALA A 298 -5.66 27.29 -0.06
C ALA A 298 -5.54 28.79 -0.38
N LYS A 299 -4.65 29.11 -1.31
CA LYS A 299 -4.46 30.45 -1.86
C LYS A 299 -4.49 30.40 -3.39
N PRO A 300 -4.62 31.52 -4.10
CA PRO A 300 -4.75 31.56 -5.56
C PRO A 300 -3.68 30.74 -6.30
N VAL A 301 -2.43 30.75 -5.82
CA VAL A 301 -1.33 29.96 -6.41
C VAL A 301 -1.62 28.45 -6.43
N CYS A 302 -2.37 27.93 -5.45
CA CYS A 302 -2.76 26.51 -5.39
C CYS A 302 -3.67 26.09 -6.55
N ASN A 303 -4.40 27.00 -7.16
CA ASN A 303 -5.26 26.72 -8.32
C ASN A 303 -4.50 26.83 -9.65
N ILE A 304 -3.32 27.48 -9.64
CA ILE A 304 -2.56 27.80 -10.85
C ILE A 304 -1.41 26.81 -11.05
N SER A 305 -0.69 26.45 -9.99
CA SER A 305 0.49 25.60 -10.09
C SER A 305 0.46 24.42 -9.12
N GLU A 306 0.93 23.27 -9.61
CA GLU A 306 1.07 22.06 -8.81
C GLU A 306 2.31 22.15 -7.92
N PRO A 307 2.19 21.94 -6.57
CA PRO A 307 3.35 21.91 -5.70
C PRO A 307 4.17 20.64 -5.92
N LYS A 308 5.50 20.78 -6.00
CA LYS A 308 6.42 19.66 -6.10
C LYS A 308 6.63 18.99 -4.74
N LEU A 309 6.93 17.69 -4.74
CA LEU A 309 7.31 16.94 -3.53
C LEU A 309 8.75 17.31 -3.13
N GLU A 310 8.92 18.32 -2.28
CA GLU A 310 10.22 18.87 -1.88
C GLU A 310 10.63 18.41 -0.48
N SER A 311 11.94 18.29 -0.26
CA SER A 311 12.50 17.96 1.05
C SER A 311 12.40 19.15 1.99
N ILE A 312 11.87 18.93 3.19
CA ILE A 312 11.72 19.93 4.24
C ILE A 312 12.60 19.62 5.45
N ALA A 313 12.97 18.36 5.61
CA ALA A 313 13.90 17.87 6.62
C ALA A 313 14.51 16.55 6.12
N ASN A 314 15.49 16.00 6.84
CA ASN A 314 16.10 14.74 6.49
C ASN A 314 15.04 13.60 6.42
N GLY A 315 14.82 13.09 5.21
CA GLY A 315 13.82 12.03 4.95
C GLY A 315 12.35 12.46 4.99
N HIS A 316 12.04 13.75 5.22
CA HIS A 316 10.68 14.27 5.20
C HIS A 316 10.46 15.17 3.98
N ARG A 317 9.53 14.80 3.13
CA ARG A 317 9.16 15.50 1.87
C ARG A 317 7.68 15.82 1.87
N THR A 318 7.31 16.99 1.33
CA THR A 318 5.91 17.39 1.20
C THR A 318 5.65 18.20 -0.07
N ALA A 319 4.46 18.05 -0.65
CA ALA A 319 4.01 18.76 -1.84
C ALA A 319 3.00 19.86 -1.43
N CYS A 320 3.51 20.97 -0.86
CA CYS A 320 2.67 22.09 -0.44
C CYS A 320 3.43 23.42 -0.58
N HIS A 321 2.81 24.44 -1.20
CA HIS A 321 3.39 25.77 -1.34
C HIS A 321 3.61 26.50 0.01
N PHE A 322 2.94 26.07 1.08
CA PHE A 322 2.87 26.79 2.36
C PHE A 322 3.34 25.97 3.56
N VAL A 323 4.34 25.12 3.39
CA VAL A 323 4.85 24.22 4.45
C VAL A 323 5.15 24.98 5.75
N LYS A 324 5.80 26.16 5.69
CA LYS A 324 6.14 26.98 6.87
C LYS A 324 4.90 27.63 7.52
N ALA A 325 3.89 27.99 6.73
CA ALA A 325 2.66 28.61 7.23
C ALA A 325 1.66 27.60 7.81
N THR A 326 1.76 26.34 7.43
CA THR A 326 0.84 25.25 7.82
C THR A 326 0.81 25.08 9.35
N LYS A 327 1.92 25.31 10.01
CA LYS A 327 2.05 25.12 11.46
C LYS A 327 1.30 26.18 12.27
N SER A 328 1.38 27.45 11.87
CA SER A 328 0.74 28.57 12.60
C SER A 328 -0.76 28.72 12.29
N THR A 329 -1.17 28.51 11.04
CA THR A 329 -2.56 28.76 10.60
C THR A 329 -3.51 27.62 11.01
N LEU A 330 -3.04 26.37 11.06
CA LEU A 330 -3.87 25.26 11.51
C LEU A 330 -3.94 25.13 13.03
N ASP A 331 -2.94 25.65 13.76
CA ASP A 331 -3.00 25.74 15.21
C ASP A 331 -3.98 26.84 15.66
N SER A 332 -4.26 27.87 14.83
CA SER A 332 -5.28 28.89 15.07
C SER A 332 -6.72 28.46 14.73
N LEU A 333 -6.89 27.34 14.00
CA LEU A 333 -8.19 26.72 13.71
C LEU A 333 -8.57 25.64 14.76
N ARG A 334 -7.71 25.42 15.77
CA ARG A 334 -7.96 24.62 16.97
C ARG A 334 -8.59 25.50 18.04
#